data_16d6902bd781a552ac1d3f34481eb6ca
#
_entry.id   16d6902bd781a552ac1d3f34481eb6ca
#
_cell.length_a   1.000
_cell.length_b   1.000
_cell.length_c   1.000
_cell.angle_alpha   90.00
_cell.angle_beta   90.00
_cell.angle_gamma   90.00
#
_symmetry.space_group_name_H-M   'P 1'
#
loop_
_entity.id
_entity.type
_entity.pdbx_description
1 polymer ?
#
loop_
_entity_poly.entity_id
_entity_poly.type
_entity_poly.pdbx_seq_one_letter_code
_entity_poly.pdbx_strand_id
1 'polypeptide(L)'
;MKYFYLFLLIAFSTSSFNQTEDNLPLLGDPSSAAISLSGEYELGRLWLSVFRSSVKEYEDPLTTTYLEDLIYRISETSEVRDRRYEFVIIDDESINAFAAPGGIIGVNKGMFLKTDFESEFASVMCHELAHLSQRHFARSQSQMTALGNALLILGSVAVAAASGSPEGIYLGPALIQQLSINYTRSNEREADRIGFNNLVRAGFDPKGMSSMFQKLQKSRGNNDEEYSYLMSHPLPKERITDARLRESEIEKENEYRDSLDFYLIKARSIVSSSSNVRDLVKEYQNILSSNLDQKSIIAAEYGLVLSYKKLKNFPVAFKALRNLLDQLPDNLIFQTTLMELHLAEENNFEAVSVGETLLGLNQDNYAISKILARAYLQNNQPKDAESILIELSRNKPSDPSVWYELAEAQGLSGNILGLHRSRAEFFMLTGRYDAAIFQLREALKLSKNFFEIRESIVSRLEDIFETKKALRELS
;
A
#
# COMPACT_ATOMS: atom_id res chain seq x y z
N MET A 1 -47.73 62.99 15.18
CA MET A 1 -47.31 62.05 14.15
C MET A 1 -46.03 61.38 14.63
N LYS A 2 -46.11 60.12 15.03
CA LYS A 2 -45.03 59.37 15.61
C LYS A 2 -44.43 58.46 14.53
N TYR A 3 -43.20 58.60 14.20
CA TYR A 3 -42.46 57.66 13.33
C TYR A 3 -41.87 56.54 14.16
N PHE A 4 -42.29 55.30 13.85
CA PHE A 4 -41.80 54.08 14.42
C PHE A 4 -40.69 53.54 13.50
N TYR A 5 -39.46 53.56 13.94
CA TYR A 5 -38.33 52.91 13.25
C TYR A 5 -38.25 51.43 13.71
N LEU A 6 -38.52 50.54 12.78
CA LEU A 6 -38.35 49.11 12.96
C LEU A 6 -36.88 48.75 12.63
N PHE A 7 -36.07 48.44 13.64
CA PHE A 7 -34.71 47.91 13.46
C PHE A 7 -34.81 46.42 13.17
N LEU A 8 -34.49 46.01 11.94
CA LEU A 8 -34.36 44.60 11.55
C LEU A 8 -32.98 44.12 11.97
N LEU A 9 -32.88 43.36 13.06
CA LEU A 9 -31.66 42.64 13.48
C LEU A 9 -31.53 41.38 12.62
N ILE A 10 -30.64 41.44 11.61
CA ILE A 10 -30.18 40.24 10.89
C ILE A 10 -29.16 39.54 11.78
N ALA A 11 -29.61 38.49 12.44
CA ALA A 11 -28.70 37.54 13.10
C ALA A 11 -27.95 36.73 12.05
N PHE A 12 -26.70 37.06 11.84
CA PHE A 12 -25.77 36.14 11.17
C PHE A 12 -25.48 34.96 12.10
N SER A 13 -26.16 33.84 11.88
CA SER A 13 -25.76 32.58 12.46
C SER A 13 -24.50 32.10 11.74
N THR A 14 -23.35 32.34 12.34
CA THR A 14 -22.11 31.62 12.00
C THR A 14 -22.33 30.18 12.39
N SER A 15 -22.61 29.34 11.40
CA SER A 15 -22.52 27.89 11.55
C SER A 15 -21.06 27.56 11.76
N SER A 16 -20.63 27.50 13.01
CA SER A 16 -19.40 26.80 13.38
C SER A 16 -19.62 25.34 12.99
N PHE A 17 -18.98 24.90 11.92
CA PHE A 17 -18.75 23.48 11.71
C PHE A 17 -17.84 23.02 12.83
N ASN A 18 -18.41 22.67 13.95
CA ASN A 18 -17.76 21.80 14.92
C ASN A 18 -17.70 20.42 14.26
N GLN A 19 -16.55 20.06 13.69
CA GLN A 19 -16.16 18.68 13.60
C GLN A 19 -16.00 18.18 15.05
N THR A 20 -17.10 17.78 15.64
CA THR A 20 -17.04 16.86 16.77
C THR A 20 -16.73 15.51 16.17
N GLU A 21 -15.43 15.24 15.98
CA GLU A 21 -14.97 13.87 15.87
C GLU A 21 -15.59 13.09 17.03
N ASP A 22 -16.22 11.96 16.71
CA ASP A 22 -16.75 10.99 17.68
C ASP A 22 -15.58 10.33 18.45
N ASN A 23 -14.92 11.12 19.29
CA ASN A 23 -13.89 10.68 20.24
C ASN A 23 -14.50 10.11 21.53
N LEU A 24 -15.78 9.78 21.54
CA LEU A 24 -16.38 9.11 22.69
C LEU A 24 -15.93 7.64 22.73
N PRO A 25 -15.26 7.21 23.82
CA PRO A 25 -14.92 5.79 23.99
C PRO A 25 -16.20 4.97 23.90
N LEU A 26 -16.20 3.91 23.09
CA LEU A 26 -17.30 2.97 23.05
C LEU A 26 -17.46 2.36 24.43
N LEU A 27 -18.63 2.54 25.03
CA LEU A 27 -18.99 1.93 26.31
C LEU A 27 -18.82 0.40 26.18
N GLY A 28 -17.79 -0.15 26.82
CA GLY A 28 -17.54 -1.59 26.87
C GLY A 28 -16.33 -2.09 26.07
N ASP A 29 -15.61 -1.25 25.30
CA ASP A 29 -14.36 -1.66 24.64
C ASP A 29 -13.13 -1.29 25.48
N PRO A 30 -12.47 -2.28 26.15
CA PRO A 30 -11.28 -2.03 26.98
C PRO A 30 -10.10 -1.43 26.20
N SER A 31 -10.04 -1.65 24.89
CA SER A 31 -8.96 -1.15 24.02
C SER A 31 -9.04 0.36 23.83
N SER A 32 -10.23 0.95 23.86
CA SER A 32 -10.45 2.40 23.77
C SER A 32 -9.90 3.17 24.98
N ALA A 33 -9.72 2.49 26.13
CA ALA A 33 -9.09 3.07 27.31
C ALA A 33 -7.55 3.08 27.18
N ALA A 34 -6.97 2.21 26.37
CA ALA A 34 -5.53 2.12 26.17
C ALA A 34 -5.03 3.14 25.12
N ILE A 35 -5.67 3.18 23.96
CA ILE A 35 -5.31 4.10 22.87
C ILE A 35 -6.56 4.37 22.00
N SER A 36 -6.81 5.64 21.64
CA SER A 36 -7.89 6.02 20.73
C SER A 36 -7.59 5.62 19.29
N LEU A 37 -8.61 5.59 18.41
CA LEU A 37 -8.39 5.37 16.97
C LEU A 37 -7.50 6.45 16.33
N SER A 38 -7.65 7.72 16.78
CA SER A 38 -6.77 8.81 16.36
C SER A 38 -5.33 8.58 16.82
N GLY A 39 -5.14 8.15 18.07
CA GLY A 39 -3.81 7.81 18.59
C GLY A 39 -3.17 6.62 17.85
N GLU A 40 -3.95 5.60 17.49
CA GLU A 40 -3.45 4.51 16.63
C GLU A 40 -3.05 5.02 15.26
N TYR A 41 -3.82 5.95 14.69
CA TYR A 41 -3.52 6.54 13.39
C TYR A 41 -2.19 7.32 13.42
N GLU A 42 -2.01 8.21 14.40
CA GLU A 42 -0.79 9.01 14.56
C GLU A 42 0.44 8.13 14.82
N LEU A 43 0.30 7.15 15.72
CA LEU A 43 1.34 6.16 15.99
C LEU A 43 1.73 5.39 14.73
N GLY A 44 0.72 4.98 13.95
CA GLY A 44 0.93 4.26 12.70
C GLY A 44 1.69 5.10 11.67
N ARG A 45 1.34 6.37 11.49
CA ARG A 45 2.07 7.27 10.54
C ARG A 45 3.52 7.45 10.95
N LEU A 46 3.78 7.65 12.23
CA LEU A 46 5.13 7.77 12.74
C LEU A 46 5.93 6.48 12.53
N TRP A 47 5.36 5.34 12.90
CA TRP A 47 5.97 4.04 12.67
C TRP A 47 6.24 3.78 11.19
N LEU A 48 5.27 4.07 10.31
CA LEU A 48 5.38 3.84 8.86
C LEU A 48 6.56 4.60 8.26
N SER A 49 6.77 5.86 8.67
CA SER A 49 7.88 6.66 8.14
C SER A 49 9.24 6.06 8.46
N VAL A 50 9.39 5.49 9.67
CA VAL A 50 10.64 4.81 10.06
C VAL A 50 10.73 3.42 9.41
N PHE A 51 9.64 2.69 9.34
CA PHE A 51 9.60 1.40 8.65
C PHE A 51 10.07 1.52 7.19
N ARG A 52 9.55 2.53 6.45
CA ARG A 52 9.96 2.83 5.07
C ARG A 52 11.45 3.14 4.93
N SER A 53 12.10 3.68 5.98
CA SER A 53 13.54 3.90 5.95
C SER A 53 14.37 2.61 5.97
N SER A 54 13.77 1.49 6.37
CA SER A 54 14.44 0.21 6.64
C SER A 54 14.11 -0.89 5.64
N VAL A 55 13.15 -0.67 4.75
CA VAL A 55 12.72 -1.65 3.74
C VAL A 55 12.89 -1.08 2.33
N LYS A 56 13.01 -1.97 1.35
CA LYS A 56 12.91 -1.62 -0.05
C LYS A 56 11.48 -1.87 -0.52
N GLU A 57 10.79 -0.82 -0.93
CA GLU A 57 9.44 -0.96 -1.49
C GLU A 57 9.49 -1.49 -2.93
N TYR A 58 8.50 -2.29 -3.29
CA TYR A 58 8.26 -2.75 -4.66
C TYR A 58 7.39 -1.74 -5.38
N GLU A 59 8.01 -0.95 -6.26
CA GLU A 59 7.36 0.15 -6.97
C GLU A 59 6.75 -0.30 -8.30
N ASP A 60 5.57 -0.92 -8.25
CA ASP A 60 4.76 -1.22 -9.43
C ASP A 60 3.35 -0.64 -9.24
N PRO A 61 3.01 0.46 -9.95
CA PRO A 61 1.73 1.14 -9.74
C PRO A 61 0.50 0.25 -9.97
N LEU A 62 0.55 -0.70 -10.91
CA LEU A 62 -0.55 -1.64 -11.15
C LEU A 62 -0.73 -2.63 -10.01
N THR A 63 0.38 -3.11 -9.42
CA THR A 63 0.31 -3.99 -8.24
C THR A 63 -0.24 -3.23 -7.02
N THR A 64 0.16 -1.97 -6.85
CA THR A 64 -0.37 -1.12 -5.77
C THR A 64 -1.88 -0.90 -5.94
N THR A 65 -2.33 -0.53 -7.14
CA THR A 65 -3.77 -0.34 -7.43
C THR A 65 -4.55 -1.63 -7.14
N TYR A 66 -4.06 -2.79 -7.62
CA TYR A 66 -4.71 -4.07 -7.35
C TYR A 66 -4.85 -4.36 -5.85
N LEU A 67 -3.78 -4.13 -5.07
CA LEU A 67 -3.82 -4.36 -3.62
C LEU A 67 -4.84 -3.44 -2.93
N GLU A 68 -4.86 -2.17 -3.30
CA GLU A 68 -5.82 -1.18 -2.78
C GLU A 68 -7.25 -1.62 -3.08
N ASP A 69 -7.56 -1.93 -4.34
CA ASP A 69 -8.90 -2.35 -4.77
C ASP A 69 -9.36 -3.62 -4.05
N LEU A 70 -8.46 -4.60 -3.91
CA LEU A 70 -8.76 -5.81 -3.17
C LEU A 70 -9.08 -5.53 -1.70
N ILE A 71 -8.25 -4.73 -1.02
CA ILE A 71 -8.44 -4.41 0.39
C ILE A 71 -9.73 -3.61 0.60
N TYR A 72 -10.02 -2.62 -0.23
CA TYR A 72 -11.28 -1.88 -0.12
C TYR A 72 -12.48 -2.80 -0.35
N ARG A 73 -12.44 -3.69 -1.35
CA ARG A 73 -13.50 -4.70 -1.59
C ARG A 73 -13.73 -5.62 -0.39
N ILE A 74 -12.68 -6.17 0.20
CA ILE A 74 -12.78 -7.01 1.40
C ILE A 74 -13.27 -6.18 2.59
N SER A 75 -12.85 -4.93 2.68
CA SER A 75 -13.18 -4.02 3.77
C SER A 75 -14.69 -3.67 3.81
N GLU A 76 -15.39 -3.70 2.68
CA GLU A 76 -16.85 -3.45 2.62
C GLU A 76 -17.64 -4.43 3.49
N THR A 77 -17.19 -5.68 3.57
CA THR A 77 -17.85 -6.75 4.33
C THR A 77 -17.17 -7.03 5.68
N SER A 78 -16.09 -6.30 6.00
CA SER A 78 -15.35 -6.41 7.26
C SER A 78 -15.98 -5.61 8.39
N GLU A 79 -15.46 -5.80 9.59
CA GLU A 79 -15.84 -5.03 10.79
C GLU A 79 -14.90 -3.83 11.03
N VAL A 80 -14.01 -3.51 10.11
CA VAL A 80 -13.07 -2.38 10.22
C VAL A 80 -13.83 -1.07 10.13
N ARG A 81 -13.66 -0.21 11.14
CA ARG A 81 -14.35 1.08 11.25
C ARG A 81 -13.57 2.22 10.61
N ASP A 82 -12.27 2.30 10.88
CA ASP A 82 -11.37 3.28 10.28
C ASP A 82 -10.71 2.69 9.04
N ARG A 83 -11.11 3.18 7.88
CA ARG A 83 -10.67 2.70 6.56
C ARG A 83 -9.64 3.62 5.91
N ARG A 84 -8.94 4.43 6.69
CA ARG A 84 -7.81 5.25 6.21
C ARG A 84 -6.57 4.40 6.07
N TYR A 85 -6.57 3.54 5.05
CA TYR A 85 -5.48 2.59 4.82
C TYR A 85 -4.25 3.25 4.21
N GLU A 86 -3.10 2.69 4.57
CA GLU A 86 -1.81 2.91 3.93
C GLU A 86 -1.21 1.58 3.51
N PHE A 87 -0.69 1.54 2.31
CA PHE A 87 -0.19 0.31 1.71
C PHE A 87 1.32 0.38 1.54
N VAL A 88 1.99 -0.73 1.83
CA VAL A 88 3.41 -0.92 1.57
C VAL A 88 3.62 -2.29 0.96
N ILE A 89 4.12 -2.33 -0.28
CA ILE A 89 4.53 -3.59 -0.90
C ILE A 89 6.05 -3.67 -0.77
N ILE A 90 6.54 -4.70 -0.09
CA ILE A 90 7.96 -4.87 0.18
C ILE A 90 8.59 -5.74 -0.91
N ASP A 91 9.73 -5.32 -1.47
CA ASP A 91 10.49 -6.09 -2.46
C ASP A 91 11.25 -7.25 -1.81
N ASP A 92 10.47 -8.17 -1.24
CA ASP A 92 10.93 -9.39 -0.57
C ASP A 92 10.13 -10.59 -1.09
N GLU A 93 10.83 -11.71 -1.38
CA GLU A 93 10.22 -12.90 -1.97
C GLU A 93 9.69 -13.91 -0.94
N SER A 94 9.84 -13.62 0.35
CA SER A 94 9.23 -14.41 1.41
C SER A 94 7.71 -14.21 1.49
N ILE A 95 6.99 -15.22 1.94
CA ILE A 95 5.56 -15.06 2.26
C ILE A 95 5.46 -14.28 3.56
N ASN A 96 4.97 -13.05 3.47
CA ASN A 96 4.63 -12.24 4.63
C ASN A 96 3.57 -11.19 4.29
N ALA A 97 2.73 -10.91 5.27
CA ALA A 97 1.82 -9.78 5.29
C ALA A 97 1.59 -9.37 6.75
N PHE A 98 1.22 -8.15 6.98
CA PHE A 98 0.90 -7.67 8.32
C PHE A 98 -0.06 -6.50 8.26
N ALA A 99 -0.81 -6.33 9.35
CA ALA A 99 -1.53 -5.11 9.63
C ALA A 99 -0.94 -4.41 10.86
N ALA A 100 -0.70 -3.10 10.73
CA ALA A 100 -0.17 -2.28 11.81
C ALA A 100 -1.20 -1.21 12.23
N PRO A 101 -1.07 -0.64 13.46
CA PRO A 101 -1.96 0.40 13.93
C PRO A 101 -2.14 1.55 12.93
N GLY A 102 -3.32 2.15 12.91
CA GLY A 102 -3.63 3.25 12.00
C GLY A 102 -3.90 2.83 10.55
N GLY A 103 -4.31 1.57 10.34
CA GLY A 103 -4.73 1.08 9.02
C GLY A 103 -3.59 0.79 8.06
N ILE A 104 -2.37 0.54 8.55
CA ILE A 104 -1.25 0.19 7.69
C ILE A 104 -1.34 -1.29 7.31
N ILE A 105 -1.24 -1.57 6.02
CA ILE A 105 -1.23 -2.92 5.46
C ILE A 105 0.06 -3.11 4.67
N GLY A 106 0.90 -4.01 5.16
CA GLY A 106 2.14 -4.39 4.52
C GLY A 106 2.05 -5.76 3.88
N VAL A 107 2.60 -5.91 2.68
CA VAL A 107 2.59 -7.17 1.93
C VAL A 107 3.94 -7.38 1.27
N ASN A 108 4.57 -8.52 1.49
CA ASN A 108 5.76 -8.87 0.72
C ASN A 108 5.36 -9.29 -0.70
N LYS A 109 6.18 -8.95 -1.68
CA LYS A 109 6.02 -9.39 -3.07
C LYS A 109 5.88 -10.92 -3.17
N GLY A 110 6.52 -11.66 -2.26
CA GLY A 110 6.39 -13.11 -2.14
C GLY A 110 4.97 -13.63 -2.00
N MET A 111 4.05 -12.83 -1.47
CA MET A 111 2.64 -13.18 -1.43
C MET A 111 2.05 -13.36 -2.84
N PHE A 112 2.36 -12.46 -3.79
CA PHE A 112 1.94 -12.60 -5.18
C PHE A 112 2.65 -13.75 -5.90
N LEU A 113 3.91 -14.01 -5.57
CA LEU A 113 4.69 -15.06 -6.21
C LEU A 113 4.19 -16.47 -5.82
N LYS A 114 3.84 -16.66 -4.55
CA LYS A 114 3.67 -17.99 -3.94
C LYS A 114 2.24 -18.41 -3.67
N THR A 115 1.25 -17.52 -3.73
CA THR A 115 -0.17 -17.88 -3.71
C THR A 115 -0.59 -18.38 -5.09
N ASP A 116 -1.36 -19.47 -5.17
CA ASP A 116 -1.80 -20.03 -6.44
C ASP A 116 -3.10 -19.39 -6.92
N PHE A 117 -3.95 -18.96 -5.98
CA PHE A 117 -5.28 -18.44 -6.23
C PHE A 117 -5.47 -17.10 -5.50
N GLU A 118 -6.33 -16.23 -6.05
CA GLU A 118 -6.69 -14.96 -5.41
C GLU A 118 -7.29 -15.19 -4.02
N SER A 119 -8.09 -16.25 -3.86
CA SER A 119 -8.73 -16.60 -2.59
C SER A 119 -7.71 -16.98 -1.50
N GLU A 120 -6.53 -17.55 -1.85
CA GLU A 120 -5.45 -17.76 -0.89
C GLU A 120 -4.88 -16.43 -0.41
N PHE A 121 -4.58 -15.51 -1.35
CA PHE A 121 -4.10 -14.17 -1.05
C PHE A 121 -5.12 -13.39 -0.21
N ALA A 122 -6.38 -13.37 -0.64
CA ALA A 122 -7.48 -12.71 0.05
C ALA A 122 -7.70 -13.25 1.47
N SER A 123 -7.48 -14.57 1.70
CA SER A 123 -7.64 -15.16 3.03
C SER A 123 -6.66 -14.57 4.04
N VAL A 124 -5.41 -14.31 3.63
CA VAL A 124 -4.42 -13.63 4.48
C VAL A 124 -4.83 -12.19 4.71
N MET A 125 -5.27 -11.47 3.68
CA MET A 125 -5.73 -10.09 3.83
C MET A 125 -6.94 -9.97 4.75
N CYS A 126 -7.90 -10.90 4.67
CA CYS A 126 -9.04 -10.98 5.59
C CYS A 126 -8.59 -11.22 7.03
N HIS A 127 -7.58 -12.05 7.25
CA HIS A 127 -6.98 -12.30 8.56
C HIS A 127 -6.33 -11.04 9.14
N GLU A 128 -5.55 -10.31 8.33
CA GLU A 128 -4.92 -9.05 8.73
C GLU A 128 -5.97 -7.96 9.04
N LEU A 129 -7.01 -7.84 8.21
CA LEU A 129 -8.12 -6.93 8.49
C LEU A 129 -8.89 -7.31 9.76
N ALA A 130 -8.96 -8.60 10.11
CA ALA A 130 -9.55 -9.03 11.37
C ALA A 130 -8.71 -8.56 12.57
N HIS A 131 -7.38 -8.58 12.49
CA HIS A 131 -6.53 -7.99 13.51
C HIS A 131 -6.79 -6.50 13.72
N LEU A 132 -6.98 -5.73 12.64
CA LEU A 132 -7.34 -4.31 12.71
C LEU A 132 -8.73 -4.10 13.30
N SER A 133 -9.74 -4.83 12.81
CA SER A 133 -11.13 -4.66 13.24
C SER A 133 -11.32 -4.98 14.72
N GLN A 134 -10.62 -5.99 15.23
CA GLN A 134 -10.65 -6.39 16.64
C GLN A 134 -9.65 -5.61 17.50
N ARG A 135 -8.91 -4.68 16.89
CA ARG A 135 -7.92 -3.83 17.57
C ARG A 135 -6.96 -4.65 18.44
N HIS A 136 -6.48 -5.78 17.92
CA HIS A 136 -5.63 -6.71 18.69
C HIS A 136 -4.37 -6.03 19.21
N PHE A 137 -3.82 -5.06 18.48
CA PHE A 137 -2.73 -4.24 18.94
C PHE A 137 -3.08 -3.45 20.21
N ALA A 138 -4.16 -2.65 20.19
CA ALA A 138 -4.56 -1.84 21.34
C ALA A 138 -4.97 -2.72 22.54
N ARG A 139 -5.61 -3.87 22.29
CA ARG A 139 -5.98 -4.84 23.34
C ARG A 139 -4.75 -5.49 23.99
N SER A 140 -3.70 -5.79 23.23
CA SER A 140 -2.44 -6.29 23.79
C SER A 140 -1.74 -5.25 24.67
N GLN A 141 -1.81 -3.97 24.28
CA GLN A 141 -1.25 -2.86 25.07
C GLN A 141 -1.98 -2.64 26.39
N SER A 142 -3.28 -2.91 26.49
CA SER A 142 -4.05 -2.75 27.72
C SER A 142 -3.67 -3.77 28.80
N GLN A 143 -3.08 -4.90 28.41
CA GLN A 143 -2.64 -5.97 29.33
C GLN A 143 -1.22 -5.77 29.90
N MET A 144 -0.43 -4.90 29.29
CA MET A 144 0.89 -4.51 29.76
C MET A 144 0.85 -2.99 29.98
N THR A 145 1.52 -2.47 31.01
CA THR A 145 1.50 -1.03 31.32
C THR A 145 1.64 -0.20 30.02
N ALA A 146 0.54 0.43 29.62
CA ALA A 146 0.32 1.01 28.29
C ALA A 146 1.45 1.93 27.77
N LEU A 147 2.19 2.56 28.69
CA LEU A 147 3.33 3.43 28.38
C LEU A 147 4.60 2.65 28.00
N GLY A 148 4.85 1.51 28.64
CA GLY A 148 6.12 0.78 28.48
C GLY A 148 6.30 0.14 27.10
N ASN A 149 5.22 -0.25 26.43
CA ASN A 149 5.30 -0.99 25.16
C ASN A 149 5.16 -0.11 23.93
N ALA A 150 4.36 0.96 24.00
CA ALA A 150 4.43 2.01 23.00
C ALA A 150 5.86 2.61 22.97
N LEU A 151 6.46 2.75 24.14
CA LEU A 151 7.85 3.16 24.31
C LEU A 151 8.87 2.15 23.73
N LEU A 152 8.65 0.84 23.87
CA LEU A 152 9.56 -0.17 23.31
C LEU A 152 9.49 -0.24 21.77
N ILE A 153 8.30 -0.11 21.21
CA ILE A 153 8.11 -0.10 19.73
C ILE A 153 8.71 1.17 19.14
N LEU A 154 8.42 2.32 19.71
CA LEU A 154 8.95 3.59 19.25
C LEU A 154 10.42 3.78 19.61
N GLY A 155 10.87 3.25 20.75
CA GLY A 155 12.27 3.31 21.18
C GLY A 155 13.20 2.55 20.25
N SER A 156 12.83 1.35 19.80
CA SER A 156 13.61 0.59 18.80
C SER A 156 13.67 1.31 17.46
N VAL A 157 12.56 1.95 17.07
CA VAL A 157 12.42 2.80 15.90
C VAL A 157 13.28 4.06 16.00
N ALA A 158 13.29 4.72 17.17
CA ALA A 158 14.06 5.93 17.38
C ALA A 158 15.58 5.69 17.41
N VAL A 159 16.04 4.56 17.95
CA VAL A 159 17.45 4.16 17.91
C VAL A 159 17.92 3.93 16.48
N ALA A 160 17.09 3.30 15.65
CA ALA A 160 17.37 3.11 14.23
C ALA A 160 17.46 4.43 13.46
N ALA A 161 16.53 5.36 13.72
CA ALA A 161 16.50 6.68 13.08
C ALA A 161 17.62 7.62 13.57
N ALA A 162 18.02 7.52 14.85
CA ALA A 162 19.04 8.37 15.44
C ALA A 162 20.47 7.94 15.10
N SER A 163 20.70 6.65 14.79
CA SER A 163 22.04 6.14 14.54
C SER A 163 22.64 6.65 13.23
N GLY A 164 21.82 7.04 12.24
CA GLY A 164 22.29 7.50 10.92
C GLY A 164 23.24 6.50 10.21
N SER A 165 23.33 5.29 10.76
CA SER A 165 24.30 4.28 10.34
C SER A 165 23.69 3.33 9.31
N PRO A 166 24.51 2.75 8.39
CA PRO A 166 24.05 1.72 7.45
C PRO A 166 23.48 0.48 8.14
N GLU A 167 23.82 0.25 9.41
CA GLU A 167 23.29 -0.85 10.21
C GLU A 167 21.78 -0.67 10.54
N GLY A 168 21.24 0.54 10.49
CA GLY A 168 19.79 0.79 10.56
C GLY A 168 18.98 0.09 9.47
N ILE A 169 19.62 -0.22 8.34
CA ILE A 169 19.00 -0.91 7.19
C ILE A 169 18.64 -2.38 7.54
N TYR A 170 19.34 -3.00 8.51
CA TYR A 170 19.07 -4.37 8.94
C TYR A 170 17.96 -4.51 9.98
N LEU A 171 17.35 -3.40 10.42
CA LEU A 171 16.30 -3.43 11.44
C LEU A 171 14.88 -3.63 10.89
N GLY A 172 14.67 -3.57 9.57
CA GLY A 172 13.36 -3.79 8.95
C GLY A 172 12.68 -5.09 9.40
N PRO A 173 13.35 -6.26 9.29
CA PRO A 173 12.80 -7.52 9.79
C PRO A 173 12.57 -7.53 11.31
N ALA A 174 13.46 -6.90 12.09
CA ALA A 174 13.32 -6.79 13.54
C ALA A 174 12.14 -5.88 13.94
N LEU A 175 11.89 -4.80 13.18
CA LEU A 175 10.73 -3.92 13.37
C LEU A 175 9.42 -4.62 13.02
N ILE A 176 9.39 -5.40 11.94
CA ILE A 176 8.25 -6.26 11.59
C ILE A 176 8.03 -7.28 12.71
N GLN A 177 9.09 -7.95 13.15
CA GLN A 177 9.02 -8.93 14.23
C GLN A 177 8.59 -8.30 15.56
N GLN A 178 8.93 -7.06 15.83
CA GLN A 178 8.54 -6.36 17.04
C GLN A 178 7.09 -5.84 17.00
N LEU A 179 6.55 -5.52 15.82
CA LEU A 179 5.11 -5.28 15.65
C LEU A 179 4.31 -6.58 15.64
N SER A 180 4.89 -7.65 15.15
CA SER A 180 4.34 -9.01 15.31
C SER A 180 4.36 -9.42 16.79
N ILE A 181 4.07 -8.46 17.63
CA ILE A 181 3.89 -8.63 19.05
C ILE A 181 3.00 -9.83 19.24
N ASN A 182 3.60 -10.92 19.62
CA ASN A 182 3.03 -12.07 20.29
C ASN A 182 1.49 -12.03 20.39
N TYR A 183 0.82 -12.01 19.24
CA TYR A 183 -0.62 -12.21 19.24
C TYR A 183 -0.88 -13.52 19.97
N THR A 184 -1.69 -13.46 20.99
CA THR A 184 -2.01 -14.65 21.74
C THR A 184 -2.69 -15.65 20.82
N ARG A 185 -2.58 -16.95 21.13
CA ARG A 185 -3.32 -17.99 20.39
C ARG A 185 -4.83 -17.68 20.32
N SER A 186 -5.33 -16.94 21.28
CA SER A 186 -6.74 -16.48 21.28
C SER A 186 -6.99 -15.44 20.20
N ASN A 187 -6.11 -14.46 20.06
CA ASN A 187 -6.21 -13.43 19.01
C ASN A 187 -6.13 -14.05 17.62
N GLU A 188 -5.23 -15.02 17.43
CA GLU A 188 -5.10 -15.76 16.17
C GLU A 188 -6.39 -16.51 15.80
N ARG A 189 -7.00 -17.22 16.74
CA ARG A 189 -8.27 -17.94 16.51
C ARG A 189 -9.43 -16.96 16.26
N GLU A 190 -9.45 -15.81 16.91
CA GLU A 190 -10.44 -14.77 16.69
C GLU A 190 -10.27 -14.18 15.28
N ALA A 191 -9.03 -13.87 14.87
CA ALA A 191 -8.72 -13.37 13.55
C ALA A 191 -9.04 -14.39 12.44
N ASP A 192 -8.76 -15.69 12.66
CA ASP A 192 -9.14 -16.75 11.73
C ASP A 192 -10.66 -16.82 11.54
N ARG A 193 -11.42 -16.78 12.63
CA ARG A 193 -12.89 -16.86 12.59
C ARG A 193 -13.50 -15.66 11.88
N ILE A 194 -13.08 -14.47 12.24
CA ILE A 194 -13.61 -13.22 11.66
C ILE A 194 -13.13 -13.08 10.21
N GLY A 195 -11.86 -13.35 9.95
CA GLY A 195 -11.27 -13.31 8.61
C GLY A 195 -11.92 -14.32 7.66
N PHE A 196 -12.20 -15.56 8.12
CA PHE A 196 -12.92 -16.55 7.33
C PHE A 196 -14.32 -16.06 6.97
N ASN A 197 -15.09 -15.55 7.93
CA ASN A 197 -16.42 -15.02 7.68
C ASN A 197 -16.37 -13.83 6.70
N ASN A 198 -15.35 -12.99 6.80
CA ASN A 198 -15.15 -11.87 5.89
C ASN A 198 -14.81 -12.36 4.46
N LEU A 199 -13.92 -13.35 4.32
CA LEU A 199 -13.55 -13.99 3.05
C LEU A 199 -14.82 -14.47 2.30
N VAL A 200 -15.68 -15.21 2.98
CA VAL A 200 -16.93 -15.73 2.40
C VAL A 200 -17.88 -14.60 2.00
N ARG A 201 -18.09 -13.60 2.88
CA ARG A 201 -18.96 -12.45 2.60
C ARG A 201 -18.45 -11.58 1.46
N ALA A 202 -17.14 -11.49 1.29
CA ALA A 202 -16.51 -10.78 0.18
C ALA A 202 -16.56 -11.57 -1.15
N GLY A 203 -17.13 -12.79 -1.15
CA GLY A 203 -17.36 -13.60 -2.34
C GLY A 203 -16.14 -14.42 -2.80
N PHE A 204 -15.17 -14.66 -1.94
CA PHE A 204 -14.02 -15.52 -2.22
C PHE A 204 -14.27 -16.98 -1.84
N ASP A 205 -13.55 -17.91 -2.47
CA ASP A 205 -13.63 -19.34 -2.15
C ASP A 205 -13.20 -19.58 -0.70
N PRO A 206 -14.07 -20.16 0.15
CA PRO A 206 -13.72 -20.53 1.53
C PRO A 206 -12.48 -21.40 1.65
N LYS A 207 -12.18 -22.22 0.61
CA LYS A 207 -10.97 -23.06 0.55
C LYS A 207 -9.68 -22.25 0.57
N GLY A 208 -9.71 -20.96 0.21
CA GLY A 208 -8.52 -20.11 0.19
C GLY A 208 -7.77 -20.14 1.52
N MET A 209 -8.47 -20.06 2.66
CA MET A 209 -7.83 -20.10 3.98
C MET A 209 -7.21 -21.46 4.30
N SER A 210 -7.94 -22.55 4.10
CA SER A 210 -7.42 -23.89 4.39
C SER A 210 -6.28 -24.29 3.46
N SER A 211 -6.35 -23.90 2.18
CA SER A 211 -5.29 -24.08 1.18
C SER A 211 -4.03 -23.31 1.55
N MET A 212 -4.16 -22.03 1.92
CA MET A 212 -3.04 -21.21 2.35
C MET A 212 -2.35 -21.77 3.60
N PHE A 213 -3.13 -22.21 4.59
CA PHE A 213 -2.58 -22.86 5.79
C PHE A 213 -1.83 -24.14 5.47
N GLN A 214 -2.31 -24.96 4.53
CA GLN A 214 -1.59 -26.17 4.09
C GLN A 214 -0.27 -25.82 3.39
N LYS A 215 -0.27 -24.76 2.58
CA LYS A 215 0.92 -24.24 1.90
C LYS A 215 1.97 -23.79 2.93
N LEU A 216 1.56 -22.98 3.90
CA LEU A 216 2.41 -22.53 5.02
C LEU A 216 2.93 -23.71 5.88
N GLN A 217 2.12 -24.74 6.09
CA GLN A 217 2.54 -25.93 6.85
C GLN A 217 3.61 -26.76 6.11
N LYS A 218 3.45 -26.96 4.80
CA LYS A 218 4.40 -27.75 3.99
C LYS A 218 5.80 -27.12 3.95
N SER A 219 5.86 -25.82 4.02
CA SER A 219 7.10 -25.06 3.93
C SER A 219 7.93 -25.08 5.21
N ARG A 220 7.35 -25.40 6.33
CA ARG A 220 7.98 -25.41 7.66
C ARG A 220 9.20 -26.35 7.78
N GLY A 221 9.51 -27.12 6.75
CA GLY A 221 10.64 -28.08 6.72
C GLY A 221 11.80 -27.68 5.82
N ASN A 222 11.70 -26.64 4.99
CA ASN A 222 12.68 -26.40 3.92
C ASN A 222 13.56 -25.17 4.07
N ASN A 223 13.10 -24.09 4.69
CA ASN A 223 13.90 -22.89 5.05
C ASN A 223 13.02 -21.91 5.85
N ASP A 224 13.39 -21.59 7.08
CA ASP A 224 12.61 -20.71 7.96
C ASP A 224 12.52 -19.26 7.43
N GLU A 225 13.49 -18.81 6.62
CA GLU A 225 13.51 -17.45 6.04
C GLU A 225 12.43 -17.24 4.96
N GLU A 226 11.96 -18.31 4.32
CA GLU A 226 10.98 -18.22 3.22
C GLU A 226 9.57 -17.90 3.71
N TYR A 227 9.31 -18.04 5.03
CA TYR A 227 7.97 -17.94 5.63
C TYR A 227 7.98 -17.12 6.92
N SER A 228 8.44 -15.88 6.83
CA SER A 228 8.49 -14.95 7.96
C SER A 228 7.09 -14.70 8.58
N TYR A 229 6.00 -14.93 7.81
CA TYR A 229 4.63 -14.90 8.30
C TYR A 229 4.37 -15.83 9.49
N LEU A 230 4.97 -17.03 9.50
CA LEU A 230 4.79 -17.99 10.60
C LEU A 230 5.48 -17.59 11.91
N MET A 231 6.41 -16.62 11.86
CA MET A 231 7.05 -16.08 13.06
C MET A 231 6.10 -15.17 13.83
N SER A 232 5.29 -14.39 13.12
CA SER A 232 4.29 -13.50 13.69
C SER A 232 2.95 -14.18 13.96
N HIS A 233 2.56 -15.12 13.08
CA HIS A 233 1.30 -15.85 13.11
C HIS A 233 1.53 -17.36 13.25
N PRO A 234 1.82 -17.88 14.44
CA PRO A 234 2.06 -19.31 14.64
C PRO A 234 0.88 -20.16 14.18
N LEU A 235 1.16 -21.18 13.36
CA LEU A 235 0.16 -22.05 12.78
C LEU A 235 0.19 -23.44 13.43
N PRO A 236 -0.43 -23.66 14.58
CA PRO A 236 -0.63 -24.98 15.14
C PRO A 236 -1.66 -25.77 14.32
N LYS A 237 -1.62 -27.11 14.44
CA LYS A 237 -2.50 -28.01 13.65
C LYS A 237 -3.99 -27.71 13.87
N GLU A 238 -4.37 -27.23 15.03
CA GLU A 238 -5.74 -26.89 15.40
C GLU A 238 -6.31 -25.81 14.48
N ARG A 239 -5.56 -24.76 14.13
CA ARG A 239 -6.02 -23.70 13.22
C ARG A 239 -6.36 -24.26 11.82
N ILE A 240 -5.54 -25.19 11.32
CA ILE A 240 -5.79 -25.85 10.02
C ILE A 240 -7.08 -26.68 10.08
N THR A 241 -7.27 -27.41 11.18
CA THR A 241 -8.47 -28.24 11.38
C THR A 241 -9.72 -27.37 11.47
N ASP A 242 -9.67 -26.28 12.23
CA ASP A 242 -10.78 -25.34 12.39
C ASP A 242 -11.15 -24.68 11.05
N ALA A 243 -10.15 -24.29 10.24
CA ALA A 243 -10.41 -23.72 8.92
C ALA A 243 -11.14 -24.72 8.00
N ARG A 244 -10.72 -25.97 7.99
CA ARG A 244 -11.36 -27.06 7.21
C ARG A 244 -12.78 -27.36 7.69
N LEU A 245 -13.03 -27.33 8.99
CA LEU A 245 -14.37 -27.55 9.54
C LEU A 245 -15.30 -26.43 9.07
N ARG A 246 -14.89 -25.16 9.19
CA ARG A 246 -15.66 -24.00 8.70
C ARG A 246 -15.92 -24.07 7.20
N GLU A 247 -14.90 -24.44 6.41
CA GLU A 247 -15.04 -24.68 4.97
C GLU A 247 -16.12 -25.72 4.68
N SER A 248 -16.18 -26.83 5.45
CA SER A 248 -17.16 -27.90 5.24
C SER A 248 -18.60 -27.52 5.61
N GLU A 249 -18.80 -26.47 6.41
CA GLU A 249 -20.09 -25.94 6.83
C GLU A 249 -20.70 -25.00 5.78
N ILE A 250 -19.92 -24.50 4.83
CA ILE A 250 -20.41 -23.61 3.77
C ILE A 250 -21.08 -24.44 2.67
N GLU A 251 -22.34 -24.14 2.41
CA GLU A 251 -23.06 -24.74 1.29
C GLU A 251 -22.44 -24.33 -0.05
N LYS A 252 -22.21 -25.32 -0.92
CA LYS A 252 -21.51 -25.14 -2.21
C LYS A 252 -22.40 -24.51 -3.31
N GLU A 253 -23.27 -23.58 -2.98
CA GLU A 253 -24.18 -22.99 -3.94
C GLU A 253 -23.57 -21.91 -4.85
N ASN A 254 -22.39 -21.39 -4.53
CA ASN A 254 -21.77 -20.29 -5.26
C ASN A 254 -20.57 -20.75 -6.10
N GLU A 255 -20.54 -20.38 -7.36
CA GLU A 255 -19.32 -20.41 -8.16
C GLU A 255 -18.39 -19.25 -7.72
N TYR A 256 -17.44 -19.56 -6.86
CA TYR A 256 -16.38 -18.61 -6.52
C TYR A 256 -15.42 -18.49 -7.71
N ARG A 257 -15.08 -17.26 -8.08
CA ARG A 257 -14.19 -17.02 -9.21
C ARG A 257 -13.15 -15.99 -8.82
N ASP A 258 -11.89 -16.41 -8.81
CA ASP A 258 -10.76 -15.48 -8.71
C ASP A 258 -10.78 -14.50 -9.89
N SER A 259 -10.32 -13.27 -9.67
CA SER A 259 -10.23 -12.26 -10.73
C SER A 259 -9.10 -12.60 -11.72
N LEU A 260 -9.25 -12.15 -12.98
CA LEU A 260 -8.16 -12.21 -13.94
C LEU A 260 -6.99 -11.32 -13.49
N ASP A 261 -7.29 -10.18 -12.90
CA ASP A 261 -6.30 -9.17 -12.48
C ASP A 261 -5.29 -9.75 -11.49
N PHE A 262 -5.71 -10.62 -10.55
CA PHE A 262 -4.80 -11.33 -9.67
C PHE A 262 -3.72 -12.10 -10.45
N TYR A 263 -4.10 -12.86 -11.46
CA TYR A 263 -3.16 -13.65 -12.26
C TYR A 263 -2.24 -12.77 -13.11
N LEU A 264 -2.75 -11.63 -13.59
CA LEU A 264 -1.93 -10.65 -14.32
C LEU A 264 -0.89 -9.99 -13.39
N ILE A 265 -1.29 -9.59 -12.19
CA ILE A 265 -0.38 -9.02 -11.18
C ILE A 265 0.64 -10.06 -10.70
N LYS A 266 0.22 -11.31 -10.52
CA LYS A 266 1.14 -12.41 -10.24
C LYS A 266 2.18 -12.57 -11.37
N ALA A 267 1.77 -12.55 -12.63
CA ALA A 267 2.69 -12.62 -13.77
C ALA A 267 3.69 -11.44 -13.77
N ARG A 268 3.25 -10.21 -13.45
CA ARG A 268 4.13 -9.04 -13.28
C ARG A 268 5.18 -9.29 -12.19
N SER A 269 4.75 -9.78 -11.05
CA SER A 269 5.63 -10.08 -9.91
C SER A 269 6.66 -11.15 -10.27
N ILE A 270 6.25 -12.22 -10.96
CA ILE A 270 7.14 -13.30 -11.43
C ILE A 270 8.20 -12.76 -12.40
N VAL A 271 7.78 -12.01 -13.41
CA VAL A 271 8.72 -11.46 -14.40
C VAL A 271 9.67 -10.45 -13.77
N SER A 272 9.19 -9.62 -12.83
CA SER A 272 10.05 -8.65 -12.12
C SER A 272 11.14 -9.35 -11.32
N SER A 273 10.82 -10.45 -10.63
CA SER A 273 11.73 -11.21 -9.77
C SER A 273 12.66 -12.14 -10.53
N SER A 274 12.33 -12.49 -11.77
CA SER A 274 13.13 -13.46 -12.53
C SER A 274 14.51 -12.94 -12.89
N SER A 275 15.55 -13.67 -12.49
CA SER A 275 16.94 -13.45 -12.92
C SER A 275 17.23 -14.03 -14.31
N ASN A 276 16.48 -15.05 -14.75
CA ASN A 276 16.60 -15.69 -16.06
C ASN A 276 15.29 -15.64 -16.86
N VAL A 277 15.05 -14.50 -17.48
CA VAL A 277 13.83 -14.25 -18.26
C VAL A 277 13.70 -15.18 -19.49
N ARG A 278 14.82 -15.68 -20.04
CA ARG A 278 14.76 -16.59 -21.21
C ARG A 278 14.18 -17.97 -20.84
N ASP A 279 14.48 -18.47 -19.68
CA ASP A 279 13.88 -19.72 -19.19
C ASP A 279 12.41 -19.52 -18.82
N LEU A 280 12.07 -18.35 -18.26
CA LEU A 280 10.69 -17.99 -18.00
C LEU A 280 9.84 -17.92 -19.27
N VAL A 281 10.39 -17.42 -20.38
CA VAL A 281 9.70 -17.48 -21.71
C VAL A 281 9.37 -18.91 -22.10
N LYS A 282 10.30 -19.87 -21.92
CA LYS A 282 10.03 -21.29 -22.24
C LYS A 282 8.95 -21.87 -21.32
N GLU A 283 8.99 -21.51 -20.05
CA GLU A 283 8.00 -21.93 -19.06
C GLU A 283 6.59 -21.45 -19.45
N TYR A 284 6.43 -20.16 -19.77
CA TYR A 284 5.15 -19.64 -20.25
C TYR A 284 4.70 -20.29 -21.56
N GLN A 285 5.62 -20.57 -22.49
CA GLN A 285 5.28 -21.29 -23.74
C GLN A 285 4.81 -22.73 -23.45
N ASN A 286 5.39 -23.41 -22.48
CA ASN A 286 4.96 -24.74 -22.04
C ASN A 286 3.55 -24.67 -21.39
N ILE A 287 3.28 -23.63 -20.58
CA ILE A 287 1.95 -23.39 -20.03
C ILE A 287 0.90 -23.25 -21.15
N LEU A 288 1.17 -22.48 -22.18
CA LEU A 288 0.27 -22.31 -23.32
C LEU A 288 0.01 -23.62 -24.11
N SER A 289 0.91 -24.60 -24.01
CA SER A 289 0.76 -25.92 -24.65
C SER A 289 -0.06 -26.88 -23.78
N SER A 290 -0.41 -26.50 -22.56
CA SER A 290 -1.13 -27.30 -21.59
C SER A 290 -2.64 -27.03 -21.67
N ASN A 291 -3.45 -28.00 -21.23
CA ASN A 291 -4.91 -27.82 -21.17
C ASN A 291 -5.30 -27.16 -19.83
N LEU A 292 -5.11 -25.84 -19.74
CA LEU A 292 -5.41 -25.04 -18.55
C LEU A 292 -6.67 -24.18 -18.77
N ASP A 293 -7.13 -23.59 -17.67
CA ASP A 293 -8.25 -22.63 -17.73
C ASP A 293 -7.86 -21.34 -18.46
N GLN A 294 -8.88 -20.63 -18.95
CA GLN A 294 -8.69 -19.43 -19.77
C GLN A 294 -7.90 -18.32 -19.08
N LYS A 295 -8.06 -18.13 -17.76
CA LYS A 295 -7.32 -17.10 -17.02
C LYS A 295 -5.84 -17.41 -16.93
N SER A 296 -5.50 -18.68 -16.70
CA SER A 296 -4.10 -19.15 -16.68
C SER A 296 -3.43 -18.97 -18.05
N ILE A 297 -4.17 -19.21 -19.15
CA ILE A 297 -3.68 -18.97 -20.50
C ILE A 297 -3.42 -17.48 -20.73
N ILE A 298 -4.39 -16.62 -20.46
CA ILE A 298 -4.26 -15.16 -20.62
C ILE A 298 -3.10 -14.62 -19.78
N ALA A 299 -2.97 -15.09 -18.53
CA ALA A 299 -1.87 -14.68 -17.65
C ALA A 299 -0.50 -15.13 -18.18
N ALA A 300 -0.41 -16.32 -18.78
CA ALA A 300 0.83 -16.79 -19.40
C ALA A 300 1.18 -15.98 -20.67
N GLU A 301 0.19 -15.67 -21.52
CA GLU A 301 0.38 -14.76 -22.65
C GLU A 301 0.87 -13.38 -22.20
N TYR A 302 0.26 -12.84 -21.14
CA TYR A 302 0.69 -11.57 -20.55
C TYR A 302 2.10 -11.65 -19.94
N GLY A 303 2.43 -12.75 -19.26
CA GLY A 303 3.79 -13.03 -18.79
C GLY A 303 4.82 -13.05 -19.94
N LEU A 304 4.46 -13.55 -21.11
CA LEU A 304 5.30 -13.46 -22.31
C LEU A 304 5.48 -12.02 -22.79
N VAL A 305 4.42 -11.20 -22.80
CA VAL A 305 4.52 -9.76 -23.12
C VAL A 305 5.56 -9.09 -22.25
N LEU A 306 5.46 -9.25 -20.93
CA LEU A 306 6.36 -8.65 -19.95
C LEU A 306 7.79 -9.21 -20.08
N SER A 307 7.91 -10.51 -20.34
CA SER A 307 9.22 -11.16 -20.56
C SER A 307 9.91 -10.62 -21.81
N TYR A 308 9.20 -10.47 -22.92
CA TYR A 308 9.76 -9.87 -24.13
C TYR A 308 10.07 -8.38 -23.93
N LYS A 309 9.26 -7.62 -23.17
CA LYS A 309 9.60 -6.25 -22.76
C LYS A 309 10.93 -6.21 -22.01
N LYS A 310 11.12 -7.09 -21.01
CA LYS A 310 12.34 -7.18 -20.20
C LYS A 310 13.58 -7.61 -21.02
N LEU A 311 13.37 -8.45 -22.07
CA LEU A 311 14.40 -8.83 -23.04
C LEU A 311 14.63 -7.78 -24.14
N LYS A 312 13.91 -6.65 -24.13
CA LYS A 312 13.93 -5.59 -25.14
C LYS A 312 13.55 -6.08 -26.55
N ASN A 313 12.77 -7.16 -26.65
CA ASN A 313 12.21 -7.64 -27.90
C ASN A 313 10.83 -7.01 -28.14
N PHE A 314 10.81 -5.71 -28.35
CA PHE A 314 9.59 -4.92 -28.46
C PHE A 314 8.65 -5.34 -29.57
N PRO A 315 9.10 -5.68 -30.82
CA PRO A 315 8.18 -6.10 -31.86
C PRO A 315 7.34 -7.33 -31.47
N VAL A 316 7.95 -8.30 -30.77
CA VAL A 316 7.24 -9.50 -30.31
C VAL A 316 6.32 -9.16 -29.12
N ALA A 317 6.79 -8.30 -28.20
CA ALA A 317 5.98 -7.85 -27.06
C ALA A 317 4.72 -7.10 -27.53
N PHE A 318 4.83 -6.15 -28.46
CA PHE A 318 3.68 -5.43 -29.01
C PHE A 318 2.71 -6.36 -29.75
N LYS A 319 3.22 -7.32 -30.54
CA LYS A 319 2.35 -8.28 -31.22
C LYS A 319 1.55 -9.12 -30.21
N ALA A 320 2.22 -9.63 -29.17
CA ALA A 320 1.58 -10.42 -28.13
C ALA A 320 0.55 -9.59 -27.34
N LEU A 321 0.89 -8.35 -26.96
CA LEU A 321 -0.03 -7.49 -26.26
C LEU A 321 -1.25 -7.10 -27.12
N ARG A 322 -1.06 -6.88 -28.41
CA ARG A 322 -2.16 -6.59 -29.32
C ARG A 322 -3.17 -7.73 -29.36
N ASN A 323 -2.70 -8.98 -29.43
CA ASN A 323 -3.58 -10.14 -29.38
C ASN A 323 -4.41 -10.22 -28.08
N LEU A 324 -3.84 -9.79 -26.94
CA LEU A 324 -4.57 -9.71 -25.68
C LEU A 324 -5.59 -8.56 -25.67
N LEU A 325 -5.24 -7.42 -26.23
CA LEU A 325 -6.15 -6.27 -26.37
C LEU A 325 -7.29 -6.56 -27.35
N ASP A 326 -7.04 -7.36 -28.41
CA ASP A 326 -8.10 -7.81 -29.32
C ASP A 326 -9.12 -8.72 -28.62
N GLN A 327 -8.70 -9.50 -27.64
CA GLN A 327 -9.56 -10.36 -26.83
C GLN A 327 -10.27 -9.58 -25.70
N LEU A 328 -9.58 -8.67 -25.04
CA LEU A 328 -10.03 -7.92 -23.85
C LEU A 328 -9.65 -6.43 -24.02
N PRO A 329 -10.33 -5.69 -24.91
CA PRO A 329 -9.96 -4.31 -25.26
C PRO A 329 -10.05 -3.35 -24.07
N ASP A 330 -10.97 -3.60 -23.14
CA ASP A 330 -11.23 -2.73 -21.99
C ASP A 330 -10.39 -3.09 -20.74
N ASN A 331 -9.50 -4.10 -20.86
CA ASN A 331 -8.64 -4.47 -19.72
C ASN A 331 -7.59 -3.39 -19.46
N LEU A 332 -7.73 -2.72 -18.32
CA LEU A 332 -6.91 -1.56 -17.97
C LEU A 332 -5.44 -1.91 -17.77
N ILE A 333 -5.13 -3.13 -17.28
CA ILE A 333 -3.75 -3.60 -17.11
C ILE A 333 -3.07 -3.72 -18.48
N PHE A 334 -3.76 -4.25 -19.50
CA PHE A 334 -3.20 -4.36 -20.85
C PHE A 334 -3.01 -2.99 -21.51
N GLN A 335 -4.02 -2.11 -21.38
CA GLN A 335 -3.93 -0.75 -21.92
C GLN A 335 -2.78 0.04 -21.27
N THR A 336 -2.62 -0.06 -19.93
CA THR A 336 -1.52 0.57 -19.21
C THR A 336 -0.16 -0.05 -19.58
N THR A 337 -0.13 -1.37 -19.81
CA THR A 337 1.09 -2.05 -20.29
C THR A 337 1.49 -1.61 -21.70
N LEU A 338 0.53 -1.22 -22.56
CA LEU A 338 0.84 -0.64 -23.87
C LEU A 338 1.63 0.67 -23.71
N MET A 339 1.22 1.52 -22.78
CA MET A 339 1.96 2.76 -22.45
C MET A 339 3.36 2.43 -21.93
N GLU A 340 3.50 1.44 -21.02
CA GLU A 340 4.80 0.98 -20.52
C GLU A 340 5.71 0.42 -21.62
N LEU A 341 5.15 -0.25 -22.64
CA LEU A 341 5.93 -0.76 -23.79
C LEU A 341 6.47 0.38 -24.63
N HIS A 342 5.65 1.40 -24.93
CA HIS A 342 6.10 2.57 -25.65
C HIS A 342 7.22 3.32 -24.88
N LEU A 343 7.10 3.46 -23.57
CA LEU A 343 8.15 4.03 -22.73
C LEU A 343 9.45 3.21 -22.78
N ALA A 344 9.33 1.88 -22.72
CA ALA A 344 10.49 0.99 -22.73
C ALA A 344 11.22 0.98 -24.09
N GLU A 345 10.49 1.23 -25.17
CA GLU A 345 11.02 1.38 -26.55
C GLU A 345 11.55 2.81 -26.83
N GLU A 346 11.42 3.74 -25.84
CA GLU A 346 11.74 5.17 -25.97
C GLU A 346 10.82 5.92 -26.96
N ASN A 347 9.66 5.35 -27.28
CA ASN A 347 8.62 6.01 -28.08
C ASN A 347 7.71 6.86 -27.19
N ASN A 348 8.30 7.94 -26.64
CA ASN A 348 7.70 8.72 -25.57
C ASN A 348 6.45 9.48 -26.03
N PHE A 349 6.39 9.92 -27.29
CA PHE A 349 5.22 10.61 -27.84
C PHE A 349 3.97 9.69 -27.84
N GLU A 350 4.11 8.45 -28.30
CA GLU A 350 3.01 7.48 -28.29
C GLU A 350 2.63 7.08 -26.85
N ALA A 351 3.60 6.97 -25.95
CA ALA A 351 3.34 6.71 -24.53
C ALA A 351 2.46 7.81 -23.92
N VAL A 352 2.76 9.07 -24.21
CA VAL A 352 1.95 10.23 -23.76
C VAL A 352 0.55 10.17 -24.38
N SER A 353 0.44 9.97 -25.69
CA SER A 353 -0.85 9.94 -26.38
C SER A 353 -1.79 8.85 -25.83
N VAL A 354 -1.25 7.64 -25.60
CA VAL A 354 -2.01 6.54 -24.98
C VAL A 354 -2.40 6.92 -23.55
N GLY A 355 -1.46 7.45 -22.76
CA GLY A 355 -1.70 7.82 -21.36
C GLY A 355 -2.74 8.92 -21.19
N GLU A 356 -2.71 9.98 -22.02
CA GLU A 356 -3.72 11.05 -22.00
C GLU A 356 -5.12 10.51 -22.32
N THR A 357 -5.21 9.61 -23.30
CA THR A 357 -6.48 8.95 -23.66
C THR A 357 -7.01 8.13 -22.48
N LEU A 358 -6.14 7.32 -21.86
CA LEU A 358 -6.54 6.48 -20.75
C LEU A 358 -6.94 7.30 -19.52
N LEU A 359 -6.19 8.36 -19.19
CA LEU A 359 -6.50 9.22 -18.05
C LEU A 359 -7.80 9.98 -18.27
N GLY A 360 -8.09 10.41 -19.52
CA GLY A 360 -9.36 11.05 -19.88
C GLY A 360 -10.58 10.15 -19.63
N LEU A 361 -10.42 8.83 -19.77
CA LEU A 361 -11.48 7.85 -19.52
C LEU A 361 -11.51 7.35 -18.06
N ASN A 362 -10.39 7.42 -17.35
CA ASN A 362 -10.19 6.90 -16.00
C ASN A 362 -9.57 7.98 -15.11
N GLN A 363 -10.34 9.02 -14.85
CA GLN A 363 -9.91 10.15 -14.02
C GLN A 363 -9.46 9.63 -12.64
N ASP A 364 -8.42 10.26 -12.08
CA ASP A 364 -7.83 9.92 -10.77
C ASP A 364 -7.21 8.51 -10.65
N ASN A 365 -7.07 7.76 -11.76
CA ASN A 365 -6.42 6.46 -11.69
C ASN A 365 -4.93 6.60 -11.37
N TYR A 366 -4.54 6.02 -10.24
CA TYR A 366 -3.17 6.11 -9.70
C TYR A 366 -2.12 5.57 -10.67
N ALA A 367 -2.32 4.35 -11.20
CA ALA A 367 -1.33 3.71 -12.06
C ALA A 367 -1.15 4.47 -13.37
N ILE A 368 -2.24 4.89 -14.00
CA ILE A 368 -2.19 5.68 -15.25
C ILE A 368 -1.49 7.01 -15.00
N SER A 369 -1.86 7.74 -13.94
CA SER A 369 -1.27 9.05 -13.62
C SER A 369 0.23 8.95 -13.38
N LYS A 370 0.69 7.95 -12.62
CA LYS A 370 2.11 7.74 -12.37
C LYS A 370 2.90 7.43 -13.64
N ILE A 371 2.40 6.53 -14.47
CA ILE A 371 3.11 6.13 -15.69
C ILE A 371 3.08 7.26 -16.72
N LEU A 372 1.96 8.01 -16.81
CA LEU A 372 1.86 9.17 -17.69
C LEU A 372 2.79 10.31 -17.25
N ALA A 373 2.93 10.55 -15.95
CA ALA A 373 3.90 11.51 -15.45
C ALA A 373 5.34 11.17 -15.89
N ARG A 374 5.71 9.88 -15.80
CA ARG A 374 7.00 9.38 -16.32
C ARG A 374 7.11 9.56 -17.85
N ALA A 375 6.02 9.32 -18.58
CA ALA A 375 5.97 9.53 -20.02
C ALA A 375 6.21 11.02 -20.39
N TYR A 376 5.57 11.92 -19.68
CA TYR A 376 5.82 13.36 -19.86
C TYR A 376 7.27 13.75 -19.57
N LEU A 377 7.86 13.25 -18.49
CA LEU A 377 9.26 13.53 -18.16
C LEU A 377 10.21 13.05 -19.27
N GLN A 378 10.01 11.82 -19.77
CA GLN A 378 10.82 11.27 -20.85
C GLN A 378 10.56 11.97 -22.19
N ASN A 379 9.36 12.52 -22.39
CA ASN A 379 9.00 13.31 -23.58
C ASN A 379 9.41 14.79 -23.44
N ASN A 380 10.22 15.15 -22.45
CA ASN A 380 10.66 16.52 -22.17
C ASN A 380 9.51 17.52 -21.92
N GLN A 381 8.47 17.05 -21.25
CA GLN A 381 7.27 17.81 -20.84
C GLN A 381 7.15 17.91 -19.30
N PRO A 382 8.13 18.48 -18.59
CA PRO A 382 8.15 18.44 -17.12
C PRO A 382 7.02 19.22 -16.46
N LYS A 383 6.44 20.23 -17.13
CA LYS A 383 5.30 21.01 -16.60
C LYS A 383 4.02 20.19 -16.59
N ASP A 384 3.81 19.35 -17.60
CA ASP A 384 2.64 18.47 -17.68
C ASP A 384 2.77 17.36 -16.62
N ALA A 385 3.97 16.81 -16.45
CA ALA A 385 4.28 15.88 -15.36
C ALA A 385 4.04 16.50 -13.98
N GLU A 386 4.53 17.74 -13.76
CA GLU A 386 4.31 18.48 -12.51
C GLU A 386 2.81 18.62 -12.21
N SER A 387 2.01 18.98 -13.20
CA SER A 387 0.57 19.19 -13.03
C SER A 387 -0.15 17.93 -12.56
N ILE A 388 0.10 16.79 -13.19
CA ILE A 388 -0.48 15.48 -12.78
C ILE A 388 0.00 15.08 -11.39
N LEU A 389 1.29 15.23 -11.11
CA LEU A 389 1.88 14.81 -9.84
C LEU A 389 1.44 15.71 -8.68
N ILE A 390 1.15 16.98 -8.90
CA ILE A 390 0.51 17.86 -7.90
C ILE A 390 -0.88 17.32 -7.53
N GLU A 391 -1.69 16.96 -8.51
CA GLU A 391 -3.02 16.38 -8.26
C GLU A 391 -2.89 15.04 -7.53
N LEU A 392 -2.01 14.17 -8.01
CA LEU A 392 -1.76 12.87 -7.38
C LEU A 392 -1.26 13.01 -5.94
N SER A 393 -0.42 14.01 -5.64
CA SER A 393 0.07 14.27 -4.28
C SER A 393 -1.03 14.72 -3.31
N ARG A 394 -2.13 15.30 -3.81
CA ARG A 394 -3.31 15.64 -2.99
C ARG A 394 -4.15 14.40 -2.70
N ASN A 395 -4.29 13.50 -3.68
CA ASN A 395 -5.07 12.29 -3.55
C ASN A 395 -4.32 11.19 -2.77
N LYS A 396 -2.99 11.19 -2.83
CA LYS A 396 -2.08 10.23 -2.18
C LYS A 396 -0.98 10.96 -1.39
N PRO A 397 -1.33 11.75 -0.35
CA PRO A 397 -0.36 12.59 0.37
C PRO A 397 0.69 11.79 1.15
N SER A 398 0.40 10.53 1.47
CA SER A 398 1.29 9.65 2.22
C SER A 398 2.15 8.73 1.33
N ASP A 399 2.07 8.88 0.00
CA ASP A 399 2.90 8.10 -0.94
C ASP A 399 4.24 8.80 -1.19
N PRO A 400 5.37 8.28 -0.66
CA PRO A 400 6.67 8.93 -0.84
C PRO A 400 7.13 8.93 -2.30
N SER A 401 6.73 7.94 -3.11
CA SER A 401 7.15 7.85 -4.51
C SER A 401 6.53 8.95 -5.37
N VAL A 402 5.31 9.40 -5.02
CA VAL A 402 4.66 10.55 -5.68
C VAL A 402 5.43 11.84 -5.39
N TRP A 403 5.82 12.07 -4.14
CA TRP A 403 6.59 13.26 -3.76
C TRP A 403 8.00 13.27 -4.38
N TYR A 404 8.62 12.10 -4.51
CA TYR A 404 9.90 11.96 -5.19
C TYR A 404 9.81 12.36 -6.66
N GLU A 405 8.84 11.79 -7.40
CA GLU A 405 8.63 12.09 -8.82
C GLU A 405 8.19 13.55 -9.02
N LEU A 406 7.35 14.10 -8.12
CA LEU A 406 6.96 15.50 -8.16
C LEU A 406 8.17 16.43 -7.99
N ALA A 407 9.08 16.11 -7.08
CA ALA A 407 10.29 16.89 -6.91
C ALA A 407 11.18 16.86 -8.17
N GLU A 408 11.26 15.72 -8.85
CA GLU A 408 11.97 15.60 -10.11
C GLU A 408 11.35 16.48 -11.22
N ALA A 409 10.02 16.37 -11.39
CA ALA A 409 9.29 17.17 -12.35
C ALA A 409 9.44 18.70 -12.09
N GLN A 410 9.36 19.10 -10.82
CA GLN A 410 9.56 20.49 -10.40
C GLN A 410 10.97 21.00 -10.65
N GLY A 411 11.97 20.15 -10.43
CA GLY A 411 13.35 20.48 -10.75
C GLY A 411 13.55 20.75 -12.25
N LEU A 412 13.00 19.89 -13.09
CA LEU A 412 13.11 19.98 -14.55
C LEU A 412 12.24 21.12 -15.13
N SER A 413 11.11 21.44 -14.50
CA SER A 413 10.25 22.57 -14.90
C SER A 413 10.79 23.93 -14.45
N GLY A 414 11.81 23.96 -13.57
CA GLY A 414 12.38 25.17 -13.00
C GLY A 414 11.66 25.68 -11.73
N ASN A 415 10.70 24.93 -11.20
CA ASN A 415 10.04 25.24 -9.94
C ASN A 415 10.88 24.81 -8.73
N ILE A 416 11.96 25.54 -8.47
CA ILE A 416 12.94 25.17 -7.41
C ILE A 416 12.33 25.24 -6.00
N LEU A 417 11.40 26.18 -5.76
CA LEU A 417 10.70 26.25 -4.48
C LEU A 417 9.83 24.99 -4.26
N GLY A 418 9.10 24.57 -5.28
CA GLY A 418 8.31 23.33 -5.26
C GLY A 418 9.19 22.11 -5.02
N LEU A 419 10.29 21.97 -5.76
CA LEU A 419 11.27 20.87 -5.61
C LEU A 419 11.70 20.69 -4.15
N HIS A 420 12.10 21.77 -3.47
CA HIS A 420 12.51 21.68 -2.08
C HIS A 420 11.38 21.26 -1.14
N ARG A 421 10.15 21.76 -1.38
CA ARG A 421 8.98 21.35 -0.61
C ARG A 421 8.65 19.86 -0.81
N SER A 422 8.59 19.41 -2.05
CA SER A 422 8.30 18.01 -2.38
C SER A 422 9.38 17.05 -1.87
N ARG A 423 10.66 17.42 -1.95
CA ARG A 423 11.74 16.65 -1.32
C ARG A 423 11.60 16.56 0.19
N ALA A 424 11.14 17.62 0.83
CA ALA A 424 10.92 17.61 2.28
C ALA A 424 9.82 16.61 2.67
N GLU A 425 8.71 16.57 1.94
CA GLU A 425 7.65 15.59 2.17
C GLU A 425 8.15 14.15 1.95
N PHE A 426 8.87 13.90 0.85
CA PHE A 426 9.50 12.59 0.61
C PHE A 426 10.41 12.16 1.77
N PHE A 427 11.29 13.05 2.24
CA PHE A 427 12.19 12.75 3.35
C PHE A 427 11.45 12.53 4.67
N MET A 428 10.37 13.26 4.90
CA MET A 428 9.54 13.09 6.08
C MET A 428 8.82 11.73 6.08
N LEU A 429 8.20 11.37 4.95
CA LEU A 429 7.51 10.10 4.79
C LEU A 429 8.44 8.87 4.85
N THR A 430 9.75 9.09 4.62
CA THR A 430 10.79 8.06 4.68
C THR A 430 11.68 8.20 5.92
N GLY A 431 11.23 8.88 6.99
CA GLY A 431 11.91 8.97 8.29
C GLY A 431 13.22 9.76 8.31
N ARG A 432 13.58 10.44 7.21
CA ARG A 432 14.83 11.22 7.07
C ARG A 432 14.62 12.67 7.49
N TYR A 433 14.22 12.89 8.73
CA TYR A 433 13.78 14.19 9.25
C TYR A 433 14.81 15.32 9.12
N ASP A 434 16.11 15.04 9.31
CA ASP A 434 17.15 16.08 9.15
C ASP A 434 17.29 16.55 7.73
N ALA A 435 17.15 15.63 6.76
CA ALA A 435 17.12 15.98 5.35
C ALA A 435 15.87 16.80 5.00
N ALA A 436 14.70 16.46 5.57
CA ALA A 436 13.47 17.22 5.40
C ALA A 436 13.63 18.67 5.93
N ILE A 437 14.18 18.84 7.14
CA ILE A 437 14.46 20.17 7.72
C ILE A 437 15.40 20.98 6.82
N PHE A 438 16.45 20.34 6.29
CA PHE A 438 17.37 21.01 5.36
C PHE A 438 16.62 21.52 4.12
N GLN A 439 15.79 20.68 3.49
CA GLN A 439 15.02 21.06 2.31
C GLN A 439 14.03 22.20 2.59
N LEU A 440 13.31 22.15 3.70
CA LEU A 440 12.38 23.23 4.09
C LEU A 440 13.11 24.56 4.36
N ARG A 441 14.31 24.52 4.92
CA ARG A 441 15.14 25.72 5.11
C ARG A 441 15.57 26.32 3.78
N GLU A 442 15.89 25.50 2.77
CA GLU A 442 16.20 26.02 1.42
C GLU A 442 14.92 26.62 0.78
N ALA A 443 13.76 25.94 0.88
CA ALA A 443 12.49 26.48 0.45
C ALA A 443 12.16 27.83 1.11
N LEU A 444 12.44 27.97 2.41
CA LEU A 444 12.21 29.18 3.17
C LEU A 444 13.02 30.38 2.64
N LYS A 445 14.25 30.16 2.18
CA LYS A 445 15.08 31.21 1.57
C LYS A 445 14.46 31.74 0.28
N LEU A 446 13.78 30.86 -0.49
CA LEU A 446 13.15 31.17 -1.76
C LEU A 446 11.74 31.77 -1.64
N SER A 447 11.09 31.60 -0.48
CA SER A 447 9.70 32.02 -0.26
C SER A 447 9.53 33.45 0.29
N LYS A 448 10.58 34.29 0.27
CA LYS A 448 10.57 35.63 0.91
C LYS A 448 9.39 36.52 0.48
N ASN A 449 8.96 36.42 -0.75
CA ASN A 449 7.90 37.24 -1.34
C ASN A 449 6.52 36.52 -1.39
N PHE A 450 6.42 35.31 -0.80
CA PHE A 450 5.22 34.47 -0.86
C PHE A 450 4.77 34.13 0.56
N PHE A 451 4.02 35.03 1.18
CA PHE A 451 3.66 34.95 2.61
C PHE A 451 2.99 33.63 2.98
N GLU A 452 1.94 33.21 2.26
CA GLU A 452 1.18 31.97 2.53
C GLU A 452 2.07 30.72 2.45
N ILE A 453 2.92 30.66 1.43
CA ILE A 453 3.86 29.55 1.25
C ILE A 453 4.89 29.54 2.39
N ARG A 454 5.37 30.71 2.76
CA ARG A 454 6.33 30.86 3.86
C ARG A 454 5.76 30.35 5.19
N GLU A 455 4.54 30.76 5.51
CA GLU A 455 3.86 30.31 6.74
C GLU A 455 3.62 28.79 6.72
N SER A 456 3.21 28.23 5.58
CA SER A 456 3.07 26.78 5.39
C SER A 456 4.40 26.02 5.63
N ILE A 457 5.54 26.57 5.17
CA ILE A 457 6.85 25.97 5.39
C ILE A 457 7.25 26.06 6.86
N VAL A 458 6.96 27.17 7.54
CA VAL A 458 7.25 27.34 8.97
C VAL A 458 6.44 26.35 9.79
N SER A 459 5.13 26.27 9.57
CA SER A 459 4.27 25.27 10.23
C SER A 459 4.79 23.85 10.01
N ARG A 460 5.21 23.51 8.79
CA ARG A 460 5.73 22.17 8.50
C ARG A 460 7.06 21.88 9.21
N LEU A 461 7.92 22.89 9.37
CA LEU A 461 9.13 22.76 10.19
C LEU A 461 8.80 22.48 11.66
N GLU A 462 7.79 23.16 12.21
CA GLU A 462 7.31 22.92 13.58
C GLU A 462 6.81 21.50 13.76
N ASP A 463 5.98 21.00 12.83
CA ASP A 463 5.50 19.61 12.85
C ASP A 463 6.66 18.60 12.90
N ILE A 464 7.71 18.82 12.09
CA ILE A 464 8.87 17.94 12.07
C ILE A 464 9.66 18.01 13.37
N PHE A 465 9.80 19.19 13.97
CA PHE A 465 10.48 19.33 15.25
C PHE A 465 9.72 18.63 16.38
N GLU A 466 8.39 18.76 16.44
CA GLU A 466 7.56 18.03 17.40
C GLU A 466 7.65 16.52 17.18
N THR A 467 7.61 16.05 15.93
CA THR A 467 7.82 14.64 15.59
C THR A 467 9.16 14.13 16.08
N LYS A 468 10.26 14.86 15.84
CA LYS A 468 11.59 14.49 16.33
C LYS A 468 11.69 14.51 17.86
N LYS A 469 11.01 15.45 18.51
CA LYS A 469 10.96 15.51 19.97
C LYS A 469 10.21 14.30 20.52
N ALA A 470 9.05 13.98 19.99
CA ALA A 470 8.29 12.79 20.37
C ALA A 470 9.12 11.51 20.23
N LEU A 471 9.84 11.34 19.09
CA LEU A 471 10.73 10.20 18.88
C LEU A 471 11.86 10.11 19.93
N ARG A 472 12.44 11.25 20.34
CA ARG A 472 13.49 11.27 21.38
C ARG A 472 12.98 10.99 22.78
N GLU A 473 11.75 11.41 23.09
CA GLU A 473 11.13 11.13 24.39
C GLU A 473 10.74 9.64 24.52
N LEU A 474 10.67 8.94 23.39
CA LEU A 474 10.34 7.53 23.31
C LEU A 474 11.60 6.62 23.23
N SER A 475 12.80 7.17 23.01
CA SER A 475 14.09 6.46 22.98
C SER A 475 14.79 6.46 24.35
#